data_352d2077ac97013b01539749210aadd2
#
_entry.id   352d2077ac97013b01539749210aadd2
#
_cell.length_a   1.000
_cell.length_b   1.000
_cell.length_c   1.000
_cell.angle_alpha   90.00
_cell.angle_beta   90.00
_cell.angle_gamma   90.00
#
_symmetry.space_group_name_H-M   'P 1'
#
loop_
_entity.id
_entity.type
_entity.pdbx_description
1 polymer ?
#
loop_
_entity_poly.entity_id
_entity_poly.type
_entity_poly.pdbx_seq_one_letter_code
_entity_poly.pdbx_strand_id
1 'polypeptide(L)'
;MFIIKKKYYLYIENTSDINLKCIKKSKKIFIIYRNKSIKENIDKLYKFRKLCAERGFKFYIANDLRLLKACKGDGLYLSSFNKKISLDKRINLIGSAHCFKEINEKIKQGCKTILLSRLFKTDYANKKDFFGLIKFNLIIKNYKISIIPLGGIRASNLNKLNLVNSSGLALLSETKKKPAIASRLF
;
A
#
# COMPACT_ATOMS: atom_id res chain seq x y z
N MET A 1 13.10 -17.65 -8.88
CA MET A 1 12.13 -17.99 -7.81
C MET A 1 11.13 -16.85 -7.69
N PHE A 2 9.85 -17.10 -7.96
CA PHE A 2 8.82 -16.05 -7.92
C PHE A 2 8.27 -15.90 -6.51
N ILE A 3 8.04 -14.65 -6.07
CA ILE A 3 7.39 -14.37 -4.79
C ILE A 3 5.89 -14.43 -5.02
N ILE A 4 5.23 -15.40 -4.41
CA ILE A 4 3.78 -15.53 -4.47
C ILE A 4 3.18 -15.00 -3.16
N LYS A 5 2.66 -13.79 -3.16
CA LYS A 5 1.88 -13.22 -2.07
C LYS A 5 0.39 -13.12 -2.45
N LYS A 6 -0.48 -13.08 -1.42
CA LYS A 6 -1.94 -13.00 -1.62
C LYS A 6 -2.39 -11.58 -1.99
N LYS A 7 -1.61 -10.54 -1.64
CA LYS A 7 -1.97 -9.13 -1.85
C LYS A 7 -0.74 -8.28 -2.18
N TYR A 8 -0.90 -7.34 -3.11
CA TYR A 8 0.13 -6.41 -3.56
C TYR A 8 -0.40 -4.99 -3.50
N TYR A 9 0.29 -4.11 -2.78
CA TYR A 9 -0.09 -2.71 -2.58
C TYR A 9 0.88 -1.81 -3.34
N LEU A 10 0.36 -1.08 -4.33
CA LEU A 10 1.13 -0.21 -5.20
C LEU A 10 0.77 1.24 -4.92
N TYR A 11 1.77 2.07 -4.59
CA TYR A 11 1.56 3.50 -4.44
C TYR A 11 1.78 4.23 -5.75
N ILE A 12 0.86 5.13 -6.06
CA ILE A 12 0.98 6.08 -7.16
C ILE A 12 0.73 7.49 -6.66
N GLU A 13 1.37 8.48 -7.26
CA GLU A 13 1.11 9.90 -7.02
C GLU A 13 0.22 10.48 -8.13
N ASN A 14 0.36 9.95 -9.35
CA ASN A 14 -0.44 10.29 -10.51
C ASN A 14 -0.95 9.01 -11.18
N THR A 15 -2.06 9.11 -11.90
CA THR A 15 -2.62 7.98 -12.67
C THR A 15 -1.69 7.50 -13.78
N SER A 16 -0.80 8.38 -14.29
CA SER A 16 0.24 8.07 -15.27
C SER A 16 1.44 7.28 -14.74
N ASP A 17 1.61 7.21 -13.40
CA ASP A 17 2.73 6.49 -12.78
C ASP A 17 2.70 4.97 -13.07
N ILE A 18 1.57 4.45 -13.53
CA ILE A 18 1.36 3.03 -13.77
C ILE A 18 0.55 2.78 -15.04
N ASN A 19 1.05 1.90 -15.90
CA ASN A 19 0.28 1.41 -17.03
C ASN A 19 -0.49 0.14 -16.63
N LEU A 20 -1.79 0.30 -16.37
CA LEU A 20 -2.63 -0.82 -15.94
C LEU A 20 -2.71 -1.92 -17.00
N LYS A 21 -2.60 -1.60 -18.30
CA LYS A 21 -2.69 -2.59 -19.40
C LYS A 21 -1.55 -3.60 -19.34
N CYS A 22 -0.38 -3.21 -18.85
CA CYS A 22 0.80 -4.08 -18.72
C CYS A 22 0.75 -5.03 -17.54
N ILE A 23 -0.25 -4.90 -16.64
CA ILE A 23 -0.37 -5.74 -15.45
C ILE A 23 -1.49 -6.76 -15.68
N LYS A 24 -1.24 -8.03 -15.42
CA LYS A 24 -2.23 -9.11 -15.56
C LYS A 24 -3.45 -8.85 -14.65
N LYS A 25 -4.66 -9.16 -15.14
CA LYS A 25 -5.89 -9.05 -14.35
C LYS A 25 -5.80 -9.87 -13.06
N SER A 26 -6.11 -9.26 -11.91
CA SER A 26 -5.98 -9.93 -10.61
C SER A 26 -6.75 -9.21 -9.51
N LYS A 27 -7.45 -9.97 -8.66
CA LYS A 27 -8.08 -9.46 -7.42
C LYS A 27 -7.07 -9.22 -6.28
N LYS A 28 -5.78 -9.47 -6.51
CA LYS A 28 -4.71 -9.37 -5.51
C LYS A 28 -4.05 -7.99 -5.47
N ILE A 29 -4.39 -7.07 -6.38
CA ILE A 29 -3.73 -5.78 -6.56
C ILE A 29 -4.57 -4.67 -5.96
N PHE A 30 -3.92 -3.85 -5.12
CA PHE A 30 -4.46 -2.70 -4.42
C PHE A 30 -3.63 -1.47 -4.80
N ILE A 31 -4.23 -0.51 -5.47
CA ILE A 31 -3.58 0.72 -5.88
C ILE A 31 -3.94 1.82 -4.89
N ILE A 32 -2.93 2.49 -4.33
CA ILE A 32 -3.09 3.57 -3.36
C ILE A 32 -2.66 4.87 -4.03
N TYR A 33 -3.63 5.72 -4.36
CA TYR A 33 -3.40 7.05 -4.87
C TYR A 33 -3.05 8.00 -3.71
N ARG A 34 -1.82 8.46 -3.69
CA ARG A 34 -1.28 9.36 -2.66
C ARG A 34 -0.59 10.53 -3.31
N ASN A 35 -1.37 11.46 -3.83
CA ASN A 35 -0.83 12.68 -4.41
C ASN A 35 -0.31 13.61 -3.31
N LYS A 36 0.88 14.19 -3.53
CA LYS A 36 1.53 15.13 -2.61
C LYS A 36 1.52 16.58 -3.12
N SER A 37 1.24 16.77 -4.37
CA SER A 37 1.35 18.07 -5.05
C SER A 37 0.00 18.52 -5.61
N ILE A 38 -0.15 18.52 -6.91
CA ILE A 38 -1.37 18.97 -7.60
C ILE A 38 -2.33 17.79 -7.74
N LYS A 39 -3.54 17.92 -7.19
CA LYS A 39 -4.60 16.91 -7.36
C LYS A 39 -5.00 16.80 -8.81
N GLU A 40 -5.07 15.59 -9.33
CA GLU A 40 -5.62 15.32 -10.65
C GLU A 40 -7.13 15.59 -10.67
N ASN A 41 -7.66 15.88 -11.85
CA ASN A 41 -9.09 16.07 -12.07
C ASN A 41 -9.86 14.81 -11.61
N ILE A 42 -11.02 15.02 -10.98
CA ILE A 42 -11.90 13.98 -10.45
C ILE A 42 -12.34 13.03 -11.57
N ASP A 43 -12.68 13.54 -12.75
CA ASP A 43 -13.09 12.71 -13.90
C ASP A 43 -11.98 11.77 -14.36
N LYS A 44 -10.73 12.25 -14.35
CA LYS A 44 -9.56 11.42 -14.65
C LYS A 44 -9.39 10.29 -13.64
N LEU A 45 -9.54 10.60 -12.34
CA LEU A 45 -9.47 9.61 -11.26
C LEU A 45 -10.63 8.61 -11.34
N TYR A 46 -11.83 9.07 -11.66
CA TYR A 46 -12.99 8.20 -11.86
C TYR A 46 -12.81 7.25 -13.04
N LYS A 47 -12.31 7.74 -14.19
CA LYS A 47 -11.96 6.90 -15.35
C LYS A 47 -10.89 5.88 -14.98
N PHE A 48 -9.83 6.30 -14.27
CA PHE A 48 -8.78 5.41 -13.79
C PHE A 48 -9.32 4.33 -12.84
N ARG A 49 -10.22 4.70 -11.93
CA ARG A 49 -10.88 3.74 -11.02
C ARG A 49 -11.71 2.70 -11.82
N LYS A 50 -12.41 3.10 -12.88
CA LYS A 50 -13.12 2.15 -13.75
C LYS A 50 -12.16 1.15 -14.39
N LEU A 51 -11.05 1.63 -14.95
CA LEU A 51 -10.00 0.76 -15.51
C LEU A 51 -9.43 -0.20 -14.46
N CYS A 52 -9.23 0.25 -13.21
CA CYS A 52 -8.83 -0.63 -12.11
C CYS A 52 -9.87 -1.75 -11.90
N ALA A 53 -11.15 -1.42 -11.85
CA ALA A 53 -12.24 -2.38 -11.63
C ALA A 53 -12.32 -3.44 -12.73
N GLU A 54 -12.20 -3.04 -14.00
CA GLU A 54 -12.19 -3.94 -15.17
C GLU A 54 -11.06 -4.97 -15.11
N ARG A 55 -9.98 -4.63 -14.42
CA ARG A 55 -8.83 -5.51 -14.21
C ARG A 55 -8.86 -6.27 -12.87
N GLY A 56 -9.91 -6.05 -12.07
CA GLY A 56 -10.07 -6.65 -10.75
C GLY A 56 -9.24 -5.96 -9.65
N PHE A 57 -8.62 -4.81 -9.93
CA PHE A 57 -7.82 -4.07 -8.95
C PHE A 57 -8.70 -3.23 -8.04
N LYS A 58 -8.27 -3.04 -6.79
CA LYS A 58 -8.90 -2.15 -5.82
C LYS A 58 -8.18 -0.81 -5.79
N PHE A 59 -8.94 0.28 -5.81
CA PHE A 59 -8.42 1.65 -5.83
C PHE A 59 -8.73 2.38 -4.54
N TYR A 60 -7.68 2.78 -3.83
CA TYR A 60 -7.74 3.47 -2.54
C TYR A 60 -7.25 4.90 -2.65
N ILE A 61 -7.92 5.82 -1.96
CA ILE A 61 -7.55 7.23 -1.90
C ILE A 61 -6.91 7.54 -0.55
N ALA A 62 -5.80 8.27 -0.56
CA ALA A 62 -5.10 8.61 0.68
C ALA A 62 -5.69 9.85 1.35
N ASN A 63 -6.12 9.71 2.61
CA ASN A 63 -6.52 10.77 3.55
C ASN A 63 -7.65 11.71 3.10
N ASP A 64 -8.26 11.51 1.94
CA ASP A 64 -9.28 12.41 1.40
C ASP A 64 -10.60 11.65 1.17
N LEU A 65 -11.53 11.81 2.12
CA LEU A 65 -12.85 11.17 2.07
C LEU A 65 -13.76 11.80 1.00
N ARG A 66 -13.61 13.10 0.73
CA ARG A 66 -14.41 13.78 -0.30
C ARG A 66 -14.02 13.27 -1.68
N LEU A 67 -12.71 13.19 -1.94
CA LEU A 67 -12.19 12.63 -3.18
C LEU A 67 -12.54 11.15 -3.34
N LEU A 68 -12.48 10.35 -2.27
CA LEU A 68 -12.91 8.95 -2.29
C LEU A 68 -14.35 8.79 -2.78
N LYS A 69 -15.27 9.60 -2.23
CA LYS A 69 -16.68 9.59 -2.63
C LYS A 69 -16.87 10.05 -4.08
N ALA A 70 -16.21 11.14 -4.48
CA ALA A 70 -16.32 11.72 -5.81
C ALA A 70 -15.84 10.77 -6.91
N CYS A 71 -14.71 10.09 -6.74
CA CYS A 71 -14.19 9.14 -7.72
C CYS A 71 -14.70 7.71 -7.52
N LYS A 72 -15.61 7.47 -6.57
CA LYS A 72 -16.17 6.14 -6.21
C LYS A 72 -15.08 5.10 -5.94
N GLY A 73 -14.04 5.48 -5.21
CA GLY A 73 -12.94 4.58 -4.84
C GLY A 73 -13.40 3.42 -3.95
N ASP A 74 -12.60 2.37 -3.86
CA ASP A 74 -12.93 1.14 -3.11
C ASP A 74 -12.65 1.24 -1.61
N GLY A 75 -11.88 2.25 -1.17
CA GLY A 75 -11.58 2.47 0.24
C GLY A 75 -10.62 3.61 0.49
N LEU A 76 -10.38 3.89 1.76
CA LEU A 76 -9.51 4.98 2.22
C LEU A 76 -8.20 4.44 2.78
N TYR A 77 -7.10 5.07 2.38
CA TYR A 77 -5.80 4.84 2.99
C TYR A 77 -5.50 5.95 4.01
N LEU A 78 -5.20 5.58 5.24
CA LEU A 78 -4.87 6.49 6.34
C LEU A 78 -3.35 6.51 6.57
N SER A 79 -2.72 7.65 6.28
CA SER A 79 -1.31 7.86 6.62
C SER A 79 -1.09 7.80 8.12
N SER A 80 0.14 7.52 8.57
CA SER A 80 0.50 7.42 9.99
C SER A 80 0.13 8.66 10.79
N PHE A 81 0.29 9.85 10.21
CA PHE A 81 -0.06 11.13 10.83
C PHE A 81 -1.57 11.42 10.90
N ASN A 82 -2.41 10.70 10.15
CA ASN A 82 -3.86 10.92 10.19
C ASN A 82 -4.45 10.26 11.44
N LYS A 83 -4.93 11.09 12.38
CA LYS A 83 -5.47 10.65 13.66
C LYS A 83 -7.01 10.72 13.74
N LYS A 84 -7.71 10.99 12.64
CA LYS A 84 -9.18 11.04 12.63
C LYS A 84 -9.77 9.68 13.03
N ILE A 85 -10.56 9.66 14.09
CA ILE A 85 -11.11 8.43 14.70
C ILE A 85 -12.51 8.11 14.15
N SER A 86 -13.31 9.13 13.86
CA SER A 86 -14.69 8.95 13.41
C SER A 86 -14.77 8.79 11.90
N LEU A 87 -14.69 7.56 11.44
CA LEU A 87 -14.95 7.19 10.04
C LEU A 87 -16.09 6.18 10.00
N ASP A 88 -16.89 6.27 8.94
CA ASP A 88 -17.98 5.33 8.68
C ASP A 88 -17.42 3.89 8.60
N LYS A 89 -17.95 2.99 9.42
CA LYS A 89 -17.52 1.57 9.51
C LYS A 89 -17.71 0.81 8.20
N ARG A 90 -18.50 1.33 7.27
CA ARG A 90 -18.72 0.76 5.94
C ARG A 90 -17.55 1.01 4.98
N ILE A 91 -16.66 1.95 5.31
CA ILE A 91 -15.51 2.27 4.47
C ILE A 91 -14.38 1.27 4.73
N ASN A 92 -13.86 0.67 3.66
CA ASN A 92 -12.68 -0.17 3.77
C ASN A 92 -11.44 0.69 4.08
N LEU A 93 -10.78 0.41 5.22
CA LEU A 93 -9.64 1.19 5.68
C LEU A 93 -8.34 0.39 5.60
N ILE A 94 -7.32 1.03 5.04
CA ILE A 94 -5.92 0.60 5.08
C ILE A 94 -5.14 1.66 5.83
N GLY A 95 -4.39 1.28 6.87
CA GLY A 95 -3.54 2.21 7.61
C GLY A 95 -2.07 2.10 7.23
N SER A 96 -1.27 3.11 7.56
CA SER A 96 0.18 2.97 7.63
C SER A 96 0.71 3.27 9.03
N ALA A 97 1.81 2.61 9.38
CA ALA A 97 2.47 2.76 10.67
C ALA A 97 3.99 2.61 10.53
N HIS A 98 4.73 3.23 11.48
CA HIS A 98 6.18 3.13 11.61
C HIS A 98 6.61 2.57 12.95
N CYS A 99 5.69 2.49 13.93
CA CYS A 99 5.94 1.97 15.27
C CYS A 99 4.69 1.31 15.86
N PHE A 100 4.83 0.65 17.01
CA PHE A 100 3.74 -0.03 17.72
C PHE A 100 2.59 0.90 18.10
N LYS A 101 2.90 2.12 18.55
CA LYS A 101 1.90 3.13 18.92
C LYS A 101 0.99 3.43 17.72
N GLU A 102 1.57 3.67 16.56
CA GLU A 102 0.83 3.96 15.33
C GLU A 102 0.01 2.75 14.86
N ILE A 103 0.51 1.51 15.03
CA ILE A 103 -0.26 0.29 14.73
C ILE A 103 -1.55 0.29 15.55
N ASN A 104 -1.43 0.49 16.88
CA ASN A 104 -2.59 0.50 17.78
C ASN A 104 -3.57 1.64 17.46
N GLU A 105 -3.08 2.82 17.09
CA GLU A 105 -3.91 3.93 16.62
C GLU A 105 -4.71 3.54 15.36
N LYS A 106 -4.07 2.88 14.39
CA LYS A 106 -4.74 2.41 13.15
C LYS A 106 -5.78 1.32 13.43
N ILE A 107 -5.51 0.44 14.38
CA ILE A 107 -6.52 -0.56 14.84
C ILE A 107 -7.74 0.14 15.42
N LYS A 108 -7.54 1.12 16.33
CA LYS A 108 -8.63 1.93 16.90
C LYS A 108 -9.43 2.69 15.84
N GLN A 109 -8.78 3.11 14.75
CA GLN A 109 -9.44 3.73 13.59
C GLN A 109 -10.24 2.74 12.73
N GLY A 110 -10.18 1.43 13.00
CA GLY A 110 -10.90 0.39 12.25
C GLY A 110 -10.14 -0.15 11.03
N CYS A 111 -8.84 0.10 10.91
CA CYS A 111 -8.04 -0.48 9.84
C CYS A 111 -7.88 -1.99 10.01
N LYS A 112 -8.29 -2.77 9.00
CA LYS A 112 -8.11 -4.23 8.95
C LYS A 112 -6.78 -4.64 8.33
N THR A 113 -6.10 -3.72 7.68
CA THR A 113 -4.79 -3.92 7.07
C THR A 113 -3.91 -2.71 7.38
N ILE A 114 -2.67 -2.96 7.79
CA ILE A 114 -1.70 -1.91 8.11
C ILE A 114 -0.42 -2.16 7.32
N LEU A 115 0.04 -1.13 6.60
CA LEU A 115 1.31 -1.12 5.90
C LEU A 115 2.38 -0.63 6.85
N LEU A 116 3.24 -1.52 7.34
CA LEU A 116 4.28 -1.21 8.33
C LEU A 116 5.62 -0.92 7.66
N SER A 117 6.13 0.25 7.86
CA SER A 117 7.40 0.74 7.30
C SER A 117 8.42 0.98 8.43
N ARG A 118 9.69 0.59 8.28
CA ARG A 118 10.37 0.11 7.08
C ARG A 118 10.90 -1.30 7.32
N LEU A 119 10.64 -2.19 6.37
CA LEU A 119 11.17 -3.54 6.46
C LEU A 119 12.69 -3.56 6.27
N PHE A 120 13.20 -2.92 5.21
CA PHE A 120 14.63 -2.82 4.88
C PHE A 120 15.10 -1.37 4.87
N LYS A 121 16.43 -1.19 4.90
CA LYS A 121 17.08 0.12 4.77
C LYS A 121 16.63 0.83 3.49
N THR A 122 16.39 2.12 3.60
CA THR A 122 16.02 3.02 2.47
C THR A 122 17.11 4.07 2.26
N ASP A 123 17.18 4.67 1.08
CA ASP A 123 18.18 5.70 0.74
C ASP A 123 17.86 7.08 1.34
N TYR A 124 16.80 7.22 2.11
CA TYR A 124 16.48 8.50 2.76
C TYR A 124 17.50 8.81 3.86
N ALA A 125 18.30 9.87 3.66
CA ALA A 125 19.44 10.24 4.50
C ALA A 125 19.13 10.36 6.01
N ASN A 126 17.93 10.82 6.36
CA ASN A 126 17.55 11.10 7.75
C ASN A 126 16.85 9.95 8.47
N LYS A 127 16.82 8.73 7.91
CA LYS A 127 16.07 7.60 8.50
C LYS A 127 16.91 6.34 8.50
N LYS A 128 17.68 6.14 9.58
CA LYS A 128 18.61 5.00 9.72
C LYS A 128 17.92 3.69 10.11
N ASP A 129 16.82 3.71 10.89
CA ASP A 129 16.24 2.52 11.48
C ASP A 129 15.31 1.75 10.53
N PHE A 130 15.38 0.43 10.58
CA PHE A 130 14.50 -0.50 9.89
C PHE A 130 14.28 -1.76 10.75
N PHE A 131 13.20 -2.49 10.51
CA PHE A 131 12.86 -3.65 11.34
C PHE A 131 13.71 -4.88 11.03
N GLY A 132 14.03 -5.12 9.78
CA GLY A 132 14.59 -6.40 9.33
C GLY A 132 13.54 -7.54 9.39
N LEU A 133 13.92 -8.72 8.93
CA LEU A 133 13.00 -9.86 8.79
C LEU A 133 12.54 -10.42 10.13
N ILE A 134 13.49 -10.62 11.06
CA ILE A 134 13.22 -11.26 12.35
C ILE A 134 12.27 -10.42 13.18
N LYS A 135 12.63 -9.14 13.42
CA LYS A 135 11.81 -8.21 14.20
C LYS A 135 10.44 -7.99 13.57
N PHE A 136 10.37 -7.89 12.23
CA PHE A 136 9.11 -7.75 11.53
C PHE A 136 8.19 -8.98 11.73
N ASN A 137 8.73 -10.19 11.63
CA ASN A 137 7.96 -11.42 11.85
C ASN A 137 7.49 -11.56 13.31
N LEU A 138 8.29 -11.13 14.28
CA LEU A 138 7.88 -11.09 15.69
C LEU A 138 6.72 -10.11 15.90
N ILE A 139 6.78 -8.93 15.26
CA ILE A 139 5.70 -7.95 15.31
C ILE A 139 4.40 -8.55 14.77
N ILE A 140 4.42 -9.19 13.60
CA ILE A 140 3.21 -9.77 12.98
C ILE A 140 2.51 -10.75 13.91
N LYS A 141 3.25 -11.59 14.64
CA LYS A 141 2.69 -12.60 15.55
C LYS A 141 1.82 -11.99 16.66
N ASN A 142 2.08 -10.75 17.04
CA ASN A 142 1.38 -10.08 18.15
C ASN A 142 0.05 -9.44 17.73
N TYR A 143 -0.31 -9.47 16.44
CA TYR A 143 -1.52 -8.81 15.95
C TYR A 143 -2.41 -9.76 15.14
N LYS A 144 -3.71 -9.72 15.42
CA LYS A 144 -4.72 -10.50 14.66
C LYS A 144 -5.09 -9.90 13.31
N ILE A 145 -4.62 -8.67 13.02
CA ILE A 145 -4.88 -7.97 11.76
C ILE A 145 -3.78 -8.23 10.72
N SER A 146 -4.06 -7.90 9.46
CA SER A 146 -3.08 -8.06 8.39
C SER A 146 -2.04 -6.93 8.44
N ILE A 147 -0.79 -7.27 8.79
CA ILE A 147 0.35 -6.35 8.72
C ILE A 147 1.19 -6.68 7.48
N ILE A 148 1.40 -5.68 6.63
CA ILE A 148 2.04 -5.79 5.33
C ILE A 148 3.36 -5.01 5.34
N PRO A 149 4.48 -5.60 4.93
CA PRO A 149 5.77 -4.93 4.88
C PRO A 149 5.80 -3.86 3.80
N LEU A 150 6.38 -2.72 4.15
CA LEU A 150 6.63 -1.58 3.27
C LEU A 150 8.04 -1.04 3.51
N GLY A 151 8.67 -0.52 2.46
CA GLY A 151 9.91 0.26 2.53
C GLY A 151 11.19 -0.56 2.41
N GLY A 152 12.10 -0.05 1.57
CA GLY A 152 13.37 -0.66 1.26
C GLY A 152 13.31 -1.93 0.43
N ILE A 153 12.13 -2.28 -0.10
CA ILE A 153 11.94 -3.45 -0.98
C ILE A 153 12.46 -3.10 -2.37
N ARG A 154 13.41 -3.90 -2.87
CA ARG A 154 14.10 -3.72 -4.16
C ARG A 154 14.26 -5.06 -4.86
N ALA A 155 14.57 -5.04 -6.16
CA ALA A 155 14.86 -6.25 -6.94
C ALA A 155 15.92 -7.13 -6.28
N SER A 156 16.97 -6.53 -5.69
CA SER A 156 18.09 -7.22 -5.03
C SER A 156 17.72 -7.95 -3.74
N ASN A 157 16.59 -7.60 -3.09
CA ASN A 157 16.17 -8.23 -1.83
C ASN A 157 14.80 -8.92 -1.90
N LEU A 158 14.23 -9.05 -3.11
CA LEU A 158 12.92 -9.68 -3.30
C LEU A 158 12.89 -11.11 -2.73
N ASN A 159 13.94 -11.91 -2.93
CA ASN A 159 13.99 -13.29 -2.43
C ASN A 159 13.83 -13.36 -0.90
N LYS A 160 14.33 -12.36 -0.16
CA LYS A 160 14.20 -12.29 1.29
C LYS A 160 12.74 -12.13 1.76
N LEU A 161 11.83 -11.65 0.89
CA LEU A 161 10.41 -11.52 1.22
C LEU A 161 9.69 -12.87 1.38
N ASN A 162 10.26 -13.97 0.88
CA ASN A 162 9.72 -15.30 1.13
C ASN A 162 9.80 -15.68 2.62
N LEU A 163 10.77 -15.11 3.34
CA LEU A 163 10.96 -15.30 4.79
C LEU A 163 10.04 -14.41 5.64
N VAL A 164 9.26 -13.52 5.02
CA VAL A 164 8.32 -12.65 5.73
C VAL A 164 6.95 -13.32 5.80
N ASN A 165 6.45 -13.56 7.00
CA ASN A 165 5.16 -14.24 7.26
C ASN A 165 3.94 -13.34 7.01
N SER A 166 4.02 -12.39 6.08
CA SER A 166 2.90 -11.52 5.72
C SER A 166 2.12 -12.07 4.52
N SER A 167 0.83 -11.76 4.48
CA SER A 167 -0.07 -12.13 3.36
C SER A 167 0.14 -11.28 2.11
N GLY A 168 0.94 -10.22 2.17
CA GLY A 168 1.16 -9.33 1.04
C GLY A 168 2.46 -8.54 1.15
N LEU A 169 2.68 -7.65 0.20
CA LEU A 169 3.77 -6.68 0.20
C LEU A 169 3.33 -5.34 -0.38
N ALA A 170 3.99 -4.26 0.01
CA ALA A 170 3.72 -2.93 -0.48
C ALA A 170 4.98 -2.31 -1.12
N LEU A 171 4.80 -1.73 -2.32
CA LEU A 171 5.85 -1.14 -3.13
C LEU A 171 5.59 0.37 -3.30
N LEU A 172 6.62 1.19 -3.09
CA LEU A 172 6.53 2.65 -3.20
C LEU A 172 7.35 3.20 -4.37
N SER A 173 8.64 2.89 -4.42
CA SER A 173 9.59 3.52 -5.35
C SER A 173 9.94 2.69 -6.57
N GLU A 174 9.79 1.39 -6.48
CA GLU A 174 10.16 0.49 -7.58
C GLU A 174 9.14 0.52 -8.74
N THR A 175 7.88 0.85 -8.44
CA THR A 175 6.86 1.05 -9.48
C THR A 175 7.15 2.28 -10.35
N LYS A 176 7.76 3.33 -9.77
CA LYS A 176 8.17 4.55 -10.49
C LYS A 176 9.44 4.36 -11.32
N LYS A 177 10.42 3.62 -10.77
CA LYS A 177 11.76 3.48 -11.38
C LYS A 177 11.87 2.36 -12.40
N LYS A 178 11.07 1.30 -12.28
CA LYS A 178 11.12 0.12 -13.15
C LYS A 178 9.73 -0.51 -13.31
N PRO A 179 8.94 -0.11 -14.31
CA PRO A 179 7.66 -0.76 -14.65
C PRO A 179 7.80 -2.28 -14.84
N ALA A 180 8.99 -2.74 -15.27
CA ALA A 180 9.33 -4.15 -15.42
C ALA A 180 9.31 -4.97 -14.11
N ILE A 181 9.36 -4.34 -12.91
CA ILE A 181 9.19 -5.10 -11.66
C ILE A 181 7.74 -5.45 -11.44
N ALA A 182 6.81 -4.58 -11.79
CA ALA A 182 5.39 -4.92 -11.78
C ALA A 182 5.11 -6.12 -12.72
N SER A 183 5.70 -6.16 -13.91
CA SER A 183 5.53 -7.29 -14.85
C SER A 183 6.23 -8.59 -14.42
N ARG A 184 7.23 -8.53 -13.54
CA ARG A 184 7.89 -9.72 -12.97
C ARG A 184 7.24 -10.25 -11.69
N LEU A 185 6.43 -9.43 -11.02
CA LEU A 185 5.71 -9.82 -9.81
C LEU A 185 4.27 -10.30 -10.10
N PHE A 186 3.76 -9.99 -11.27
CA PHE A 186 2.42 -10.28 -11.75
C PHE A 186 2.48 -10.90 -13.14
#